data_229c692d266580f9b189be465f131552
#
_entry.id   229c692d266580f9b189be465f131552
#
_cell.length_a   1.000
_cell.length_b   1.000
_cell.length_c   1.000
_cell.angle_alpha   90.00
_cell.angle_beta   90.00
_cell.angle_gamma   90.00
#
_symmetry.space_group_name_H-M   'P 1'
#
loop_
_entity.id
_entity.type
_entity.pdbx_description
1 polymer ?
#
loop_
_entity_poly.entity_id
_entity_poly.type
_entity_poly.pdbx_seq_one_letter_code
_entity_poly.pdbx_strand_id
1 'polypeptide(L)'
;MDRVINELKEKNLLTISEGASIVDLSEDNMSPCIILRSDGATLYATRDLAAAIYRHDTYHFDKCLYVVAYQQDLHFRQIFRVLEKMGYEWAKDCVHVAFGMISYEGQALSTRKGHVVYLEDLLEQAQKKALDIINEKSPNLPNKEDVARQVGIGAVVYTDLSNNRIKDVDFCWDRALNFDGESGPYVQYTHTRCCSVLRKAAEMSLPEADMNCLLYTSPSP
;
A
#
# COMPACT_ATOMS: atom_id res chain seq x y z
N MET A 1 -13.80 5.63 25.45
CA MET A 1 -12.72 4.82 26.04
C MET A 1 -13.16 4.16 27.33
N ASP A 2 -13.86 4.87 28.20
CA ASP A 2 -14.37 4.30 29.48
C ASP A 2 -15.27 3.09 29.28
N ARG A 3 -16.11 3.07 28.24
CA ARG A 3 -16.91 1.90 27.84
C ARG A 3 -16.05 0.64 27.68
N VAL A 4 -14.93 0.74 26.94
CA VAL A 4 -14.03 -0.39 26.67
C VAL A 4 -13.39 -0.91 27.97
N ILE A 5 -12.92 0.03 28.81
CA ILE A 5 -12.27 -0.31 30.09
C ILE A 5 -13.26 -0.99 31.02
N ASN A 6 -14.49 -0.47 31.11
CA ASN A 6 -15.55 -1.05 31.96
C ASN A 6 -15.96 -2.43 31.45
N GLU A 7 -16.15 -2.60 30.14
CA GLU A 7 -16.49 -3.88 29.56
C GLU A 7 -15.40 -4.94 29.76
N LEU A 8 -14.12 -4.56 29.61
CA LEU A 8 -12.99 -5.44 29.91
C LEU A 8 -12.93 -5.86 31.38
N LYS A 9 -13.29 -4.95 32.32
CA LYS A 9 -13.39 -5.25 33.75
C LYS A 9 -14.56 -6.21 34.03
N GLU A 10 -15.73 -5.91 33.51
CA GLU A 10 -16.94 -6.73 33.69
C GLU A 10 -16.75 -8.17 33.19
N LYS A 11 -15.99 -8.33 32.11
CA LYS A 11 -15.64 -9.64 31.53
C LYS A 11 -14.44 -10.31 32.20
N ASN A 12 -13.86 -9.71 33.25
CA ASN A 12 -12.67 -10.21 33.96
C ASN A 12 -11.46 -10.45 33.02
N LEU A 13 -11.30 -9.62 31.97
CA LEU A 13 -10.21 -9.73 31.00
C LEU A 13 -8.99 -8.86 31.37
N LEU A 14 -9.13 -7.95 32.35
CA LEU A 14 -8.02 -7.10 32.82
C LEU A 14 -7.28 -7.75 33.98
N THR A 15 -5.97 -7.79 33.84
CA THR A 15 -5.02 -8.15 34.91
C THR A 15 -4.03 -7.02 35.12
N ILE A 16 -3.42 -6.97 36.32
CA ILE A 16 -2.36 -5.97 36.63
C ILE A 16 -1.02 -6.65 36.46
N SER A 17 -0.16 -6.05 35.65
CA SER A 17 1.23 -6.47 35.46
C SER A 17 2.13 -5.23 35.52
N GLU A 18 3.12 -5.22 36.41
CA GLU A 18 4.05 -4.11 36.62
C GLU A 18 3.34 -2.74 36.81
N GLY A 19 2.18 -2.76 37.45
CA GLY A 19 1.36 -1.57 37.70
C GLY A 19 0.47 -1.15 36.50
N ALA A 20 0.63 -1.74 35.33
CA ALA A 20 -0.20 -1.49 34.13
C ALA A 20 -1.39 -2.45 34.10
N SER A 21 -2.54 -1.98 33.56
CA SER A 21 -3.68 -2.88 33.26
C SER A 21 -3.49 -3.48 31.86
N ILE A 22 -3.46 -4.78 31.78
CA ILE A 22 -3.22 -5.54 30.55
C ILE A 22 -4.31 -6.55 30.28
N VAL A 23 -4.46 -6.96 29.03
CA VAL A 23 -5.13 -8.20 28.64
C VAL A 23 -4.06 -9.23 28.30
N ASP A 24 -4.11 -10.37 28.98
CA ASP A 24 -3.18 -11.47 28.73
C ASP A 24 -3.51 -12.17 27.41
N LEU A 25 -2.48 -12.34 26.57
CA LEU A 25 -2.53 -12.99 25.25
C LEU A 25 -1.48 -14.11 25.15
N SER A 26 -1.00 -14.62 26.27
CA SER A 26 0.03 -15.68 26.29
C SER A 26 -0.43 -16.97 25.63
N GLU A 27 -1.71 -17.32 25.77
CA GLU A 27 -2.32 -18.46 25.08
C GLU A 27 -2.22 -18.38 23.54
N ASP A 28 -2.14 -17.17 23.02
CA ASP A 28 -2.03 -16.86 21.58
C ASP A 28 -0.56 -16.65 21.14
N ASN A 29 0.42 -16.95 22.02
CA ASN A 29 1.85 -16.69 21.80
C ASN A 29 2.15 -15.21 21.47
N MET A 30 1.42 -14.28 22.04
CA MET A 30 1.61 -12.85 21.92
C MET A 30 1.96 -12.20 23.25
N SER A 31 2.71 -11.11 23.19
CA SER A 31 2.89 -10.25 24.37
C SER A 31 1.53 -9.67 24.81
N PRO A 32 1.36 -9.36 26.13
CA PRO A 32 0.11 -8.81 26.63
C PRO A 32 -0.24 -7.48 25.96
N CYS A 33 -1.53 -7.23 25.76
CA CYS A 33 -2.04 -5.96 25.26
C CYS A 33 -2.20 -4.97 26.41
N ILE A 34 -1.42 -3.89 26.43
CA ILE A 34 -1.50 -2.87 27.50
C ILE A 34 -2.69 -1.94 27.22
N ILE A 35 -3.62 -1.89 28.14
CA ILE A 35 -4.85 -1.08 28.07
C ILE A 35 -4.68 0.25 28.82
N LEU A 36 -4.14 0.19 30.04
CA LEU A 36 -3.84 1.38 30.83
C LEU A 36 -2.40 1.33 31.35
N ARG A 37 -1.74 2.46 31.33
CA ARG A 37 -0.44 2.63 31.98
C ARG A 37 -0.61 2.60 33.52
N SER A 38 0.52 2.52 34.24
CA SER A 38 0.55 2.57 35.69
C SER A 38 0.01 3.90 36.25
N ASP A 39 0.06 4.99 35.52
CA ASP A 39 -0.51 6.30 35.86
C ASP A 39 -2.02 6.41 35.50
N GLY A 40 -2.65 5.34 35.00
CA GLY A 40 -4.06 5.30 34.58
C GLY A 40 -4.32 5.90 33.20
N ALA A 41 -3.30 6.36 32.48
CA ALA A 41 -3.47 6.91 31.13
C ALA A 41 -3.78 5.81 30.12
N THR A 42 -4.70 6.11 29.18
CA THR A 42 -5.02 5.23 28.05
C THR A 42 -3.93 5.25 27.00
N LEU A 43 -3.70 4.10 26.36
CA LEU A 43 -2.77 3.92 25.27
C LEU A 43 -3.48 3.86 23.91
N TYR A 44 -2.69 3.75 22.83
CA TYR A 44 -3.22 3.58 21.47
C TYR A 44 -4.15 2.38 21.36
N ALA A 45 -3.82 1.25 22.01
CA ALA A 45 -4.64 0.06 22.02
C ALA A 45 -6.08 0.32 22.49
N THR A 46 -6.24 1.05 23.60
CA THR A 46 -7.57 1.40 24.14
C THR A 46 -8.37 2.26 23.17
N ARG A 47 -7.68 3.18 22.46
CA ARG A 47 -8.32 4.05 21.46
C ARG A 47 -8.75 3.27 20.25
N ASP A 48 -7.92 2.36 19.78
CA ASP A 48 -8.22 1.53 18.60
C ASP A 48 -9.33 0.52 18.87
N LEU A 49 -9.38 -0.08 20.08
CA LEU A 49 -10.51 -0.90 20.51
C LEU A 49 -11.82 -0.09 20.50
N ALA A 50 -11.80 1.11 21.10
CA ALA A 50 -12.96 1.98 21.12
C ALA A 50 -13.39 2.43 19.70
N ALA A 51 -12.42 2.71 18.83
CA ALA A 51 -12.67 3.08 17.44
C ALA A 51 -13.25 1.92 16.61
N ALA A 52 -12.76 0.68 16.83
CA ALA A 52 -13.28 -0.50 16.15
C ALA A 52 -14.74 -0.76 16.52
N ILE A 53 -15.06 -0.72 17.82
CA ILE A 53 -16.43 -0.88 18.31
C ILE A 53 -17.33 0.22 17.76
N TYR A 54 -16.89 1.49 17.82
CA TYR A 54 -17.65 2.62 17.26
C TYR A 54 -17.91 2.44 15.76
N ARG A 55 -16.90 2.03 15.00
CA ARG A 55 -17.06 1.81 13.55
C ARG A 55 -18.08 0.73 13.26
N HIS A 56 -18.04 -0.38 13.99
CA HIS A 56 -19.01 -1.45 13.81
C HIS A 56 -20.42 -0.98 14.19
N ASP A 57 -20.60 -0.37 15.36
CA ASP A 57 -21.89 0.11 15.84
C ASP A 57 -22.51 1.17 14.93
N THR A 58 -21.69 1.99 14.25
CA THR A 58 -22.13 3.10 13.41
C THR A 58 -22.34 2.71 11.95
N TYR A 59 -21.42 1.92 11.38
CA TYR A 59 -21.38 1.66 9.94
C TYR A 59 -21.84 0.25 9.58
N HIS A 60 -21.97 -0.67 10.56
CA HIS A 60 -22.41 -2.05 10.36
C HIS A 60 -21.65 -2.74 9.19
N PHE A 61 -20.35 -2.59 9.17
CA PHE A 61 -19.51 -3.07 8.08
C PHE A 61 -19.47 -4.61 8.01
N ASP A 62 -19.43 -5.14 6.80
CA ASP A 62 -19.14 -6.56 6.54
C ASP A 62 -17.66 -6.88 6.71
N LYS A 63 -16.79 -5.91 6.44
CA LYS A 63 -15.33 -6.05 6.60
C LYS A 63 -14.69 -4.69 6.91
N CYS A 64 -13.73 -4.67 7.83
CA CYS A 64 -12.94 -3.49 8.17
C CYS A 64 -11.47 -3.70 7.80
N LEU A 65 -10.96 -2.92 6.85
CA LEU A 65 -9.58 -3.00 6.40
C LEU A 65 -8.72 -1.92 7.05
N TYR A 66 -7.72 -2.33 7.83
CA TYR A 66 -6.73 -1.45 8.42
C TYR A 66 -5.48 -1.42 7.53
N VAL A 67 -5.42 -0.43 6.65
CA VAL A 67 -4.30 -0.24 5.71
C VAL A 67 -3.20 0.53 6.43
N VAL A 68 -2.26 -0.18 7.03
CA VAL A 68 -1.22 0.37 7.90
C VAL A 68 0.09 -0.40 7.69
N ALA A 69 1.24 0.27 7.89
CA ALA A 69 2.55 -0.33 7.70
C ALA A 69 2.75 -1.60 8.55
N TYR A 70 3.50 -2.57 8.01
CA TYR A 70 3.72 -3.90 8.63
C TYR A 70 4.31 -3.82 10.05
N GLN A 71 4.97 -2.74 10.39
CA GLN A 71 5.52 -2.50 11.73
C GLN A 71 4.44 -2.50 12.82
N GLN A 72 3.18 -2.33 12.45
CA GLN A 72 2.02 -2.37 13.36
C GLN A 72 1.34 -3.76 13.42
N ASP A 73 1.94 -4.79 12.81
CA ASP A 73 1.30 -6.11 12.73
C ASP A 73 0.94 -6.69 14.10
N LEU A 74 1.89 -6.70 15.03
CA LEU A 74 1.64 -7.18 16.38
C LEU A 74 0.51 -6.41 17.08
N HIS A 75 0.49 -5.08 16.92
CA HIS A 75 -0.54 -4.21 17.50
C HIS A 75 -1.95 -4.60 17.00
N PHE A 76 -2.14 -4.76 15.69
CA PHE A 76 -3.44 -5.14 15.13
C PHE A 76 -3.84 -6.56 15.50
N ARG A 77 -2.91 -7.50 15.53
CA ARG A 77 -3.16 -8.86 16.03
C ARG A 77 -3.65 -8.85 17.48
N GLN A 78 -3.02 -8.04 18.34
CA GLN A 78 -3.46 -7.87 19.72
C GLN A 78 -4.86 -7.25 19.79
N ILE A 79 -5.13 -6.17 19.05
CA ILE A 79 -6.44 -5.49 19.02
C ILE A 79 -7.56 -6.45 18.60
N PHE A 80 -7.38 -7.17 17.50
CA PHE A 80 -8.40 -8.09 17.00
C PHE A 80 -8.63 -9.24 17.99
N ARG A 81 -7.57 -9.77 18.58
CA ARG A 81 -7.70 -10.82 19.59
C ARG A 81 -8.38 -10.36 20.87
N VAL A 82 -8.12 -9.14 21.33
CA VAL A 82 -8.84 -8.55 22.47
C VAL A 82 -10.33 -8.39 22.16
N LEU A 83 -10.69 -7.91 20.97
CA LEU A 83 -12.09 -7.83 20.54
C LEU A 83 -12.78 -9.21 20.53
N GLU A 84 -12.11 -10.25 20.04
CA GLU A 84 -12.61 -11.63 20.09
C GLU A 84 -12.81 -12.09 21.54
N LYS A 85 -11.84 -11.88 22.44
CA LYS A 85 -11.98 -12.19 23.88
C LYS A 85 -13.11 -11.40 24.54
N MET A 86 -13.39 -10.18 24.07
CA MET A 86 -14.56 -9.40 24.48
C MET A 86 -15.90 -9.97 23.94
N GLY A 87 -15.87 -10.95 23.04
CA GLY A 87 -17.04 -11.61 22.47
C GLY A 87 -17.62 -10.92 21.24
N TYR A 88 -16.85 -10.07 20.57
CA TYR A 88 -17.23 -9.45 19.30
C TYR A 88 -16.95 -10.40 18.13
N GLU A 89 -17.97 -11.09 17.63
CA GLU A 89 -17.84 -12.07 16.53
C GLU A 89 -17.32 -11.43 15.22
N TRP A 90 -17.64 -10.15 14.99
CA TRP A 90 -17.19 -9.40 13.83
C TRP A 90 -15.69 -9.03 13.85
N ALA A 91 -14.99 -9.29 14.96
CA ALA A 91 -13.54 -9.06 15.05
C ALA A 91 -12.77 -9.85 13.99
N LYS A 92 -13.26 -11.04 13.59
CA LYS A 92 -12.72 -11.86 12.49
C LYS A 92 -12.78 -11.18 11.12
N ASP A 93 -13.67 -10.20 10.95
CA ASP A 93 -13.86 -9.47 9.72
C ASP A 93 -12.98 -8.19 9.67
N CYS A 94 -12.19 -7.95 10.73
CA CYS A 94 -11.15 -6.92 10.78
C CYS A 94 -9.85 -7.49 10.20
N VAL A 95 -9.27 -6.82 9.21
CA VAL A 95 -8.08 -7.28 8.50
C VAL A 95 -7.01 -6.21 8.50
N HIS A 96 -5.81 -6.55 8.97
CA HIS A 96 -4.63 -5.70 8.78
C HIS A 96 -4.07 -5.90 7.37
N VAL A 97 -4.20 -4.90 6.52
CA VAL A 97 -3.62 -4.86 5.18
C VAL A 97 -2.25 -4.18 5.30
N ALA A 98 -1.26 -4.97 5.70
CA ALA A 98 0.08 -4.48 5.94
C ALA A 98 0.77 -4.05 4.64
N PHE A 99 1.57 -2.97 4.68
CA PHE A 99 2.42 -2.54 3.58
C PHE A 99 3.84 -2.20 4.07
N GLY A 100 4.81 -2.26 3.15
CA GLY A 100 6.21 -1.90 3.39
C GLY A 100 6.42 -0.39 3.45
N MET A 101 7.59 0.02 3.91
CA MET A 101 7.97 1.43 3.95
C MET A 101 8.53 1.86 2.59
N ILE A 102 8.32 3.14 2.28
CA ILE A 102 8.94 3.77 1.11
C ILE A 102 10.08 4.66 1.60
N SER A 103 11.26 4.49 0.99
CA SER A 103 12.36 5.44 1.06
C SER A 103 12.48 6.20 -0.26
N TYR A 104 13.15 7.33 -0.24
CA TYR A 104 13.38 8.17 -1.41
C TYR A 104 14.88 8.38 -1.57
N GLU A 105 15.44 7.88 -2.69
CA GLU A 105 16.88 7.95 -3.00
C GLU A 105 17.77 7.51 -1.83
N GLY A 106 17.45 6.35 -1.24
CA GLY A 106 18.17 5.76 -0.11
C GLY A 106 17.90 6.41 1.25
N GLN A 107 17.03 7.41 1.33
CA GLN A 107 16.71 8.10 2.58
C GLN A 107 15.32 7.75 3.08
N ALA A 108 15.22 7.31 4.33
CA ALA A 108 13.95 7.03 4.97
C ALA A 108 13.13 8.32 5.17
N LEU A 109 11.87 8.31 4.73
CA LEU A 109 10.95 9.43 4.93
C LEU A 109 10.56 9.53 6.40
N SER A 110 10.65 10.72 6.97
CA SER A 110 10.31 10.96 8.39
C SER A 110 9.85 12.39 8.62
N THR A 111 8.59 12.54 8.99
CA THR A 111 8.03 13.85 9.39
C THR A 111 8.72 14.44 10.61
N ARG A 112 9.16 13.59 11.56
CA ARG A 112 9.84 14.03 12.79
C ARG A 112 11.24 14.59 12.52
N LYS A 113 11.91 14.12 11.46
CA LYS A 113 13.25 14.56 11.06
C LYS A 113 13.25 15.61 9.94
N GLY A 114 12.07 16.05 9.50
CA GLY A 114 11.92 17.04 8.42
C GLY A 114 12.17 16.48 7.01
N HIS A 115 12.44 15.19 6.85
CA HIS A 115 12.58 14.54 5.54
C HIS A 115 11.19 14.10 5.05
N VAL A 116 10.48 15.02 4.42
CA VAL A 116 9.15 14.79 3.87
C VAL A 116 9.20 15.01 2.37
N VAL A 117 8.71 14.06 1.60
CA VAL A 117 8.44 14.22 0.17
C VAL A 117 6.92 14.20 0.03
N TYR A 118 6.34 15.30 -0.44
CA TYR A 118 4.92 15.36 -0.72
C TYR A 118 4.63 14.62 -2.04
N LEU A 119 3.53 13.88 -2.07
CA LEU A 119 3.13 13.15 -3.28
C LEU A 119 2.89 14.10 -4.45
N GLU A 120 2.34 15.27 -4.20
CA GLU A 120 2.12 16.30 -5.20
C GLU A 120 3.43 16.72 -5.88
N ASP A 121 4.45 17.06 -5.07
CA ASP A 121 5.79 17.43 -5.56
C ASP A 121 6.43 16.28 -6.36
N LEU A 122 6.24 15.04 -5.90
CA LEU A 122 6.76 13.86 -6.59
C LEU A 122 6.12 13.69 -7.98
N LEU A 123 4.79 13.86 -8.07
CA LEU A 123 4.07 13.78 -9.34
C LEU A 123 4.41 14.91 -10.30
N GLU A 124 4.60 16.14 -9.79
CA GLU A 124 5.06 17.27 -10.60
C GLU A 124 6.48 17.05 -11.13
N GLN A 125 7.39 16.58 -10.29
CA GLN A 125 8.74 16.22 -10.71
C GLN A 125 8.74 15.10 -11.76
N ALA A 126 7.88 14.10 -11.62
CA ALA A 126 7.75 13.03 -12.59
C ALA A 126 7.33 13.56 -13.97
N GLN A 127 6.34 14.46 -14.01
CA GLN A 127 5.90 15.10 -15.25
C GLN A 127 7.02 15.92 -15.88
N LYS A 128 7.72 16.73 -15.07
CA LYS A 128 8.83 17.57 -15.56
C LYS A 128 9.95 16.72 -16.14
N LYS A 129 10.40 15.70 -15.42
CA LYS A 129 11.46 14.79 -15.91
C LYS A 129 11.05 14.06 -17.19
N ALA A 130 9.81 13.60 -17.27
CA ALA A 130 9.26 12.98 -18.49
C ALA A 130 9.24 14.00 -19.66
N LEU A 131 8.85 15.25 -19.40
CA LEU A 131 8.87 16.31 -20.42
C LEU A 131 10.28 16.63 -20.92
N ASP A 132 11.25 16.66 -20.01
CA ASP A 132 12.66 16.88 -20.38
C ASP A 132 13.17 15.78 -21.32
N ILE A 133 12.86 14.51 -21.02
CA ILE A 133 13.19 13.36 -21.88
C ILE A 133 12.49 13.46 -23.24
N ILE A 134 11.22 13.86 -23.28
CA ILE A 134 10.46 14.04 -24.53
C ILE A 134 11.05 15.17 -25.36
N ASN A 135 11.41 16.28 -24.74
CA ASN A 135 12.02 17.41 -25.43
C ASN A 135 13.37 17.04 -26.07
N GLU A 136 14.15 16.17 -25.43
CA GLU A 136 15.42 15.66 -25.95
C GLU A 136 15.22 14.67 -27.10
N LYS A 137 14.36 13.65 -26.89
CA LYS A 137 14.21 12.51 -27.82
C LYS A 137 13.19 12.74 -28.93
N SER A 138 12.18 13.58 -28.70
CA SER A 138 11.06 13.81 -29.61
C SER A 138 10.55 15.27 -29.54
N PRO A 139 11.38 16.25 -29.89
CA PRO A 139 11.06 17.68 -29.70
C PRO A 139 9.82 18.15 -30.47
N ASN A 140 9.44 17.46 -31.52
CA ASN A 140 8.31 17.81 -32.37
C ASN A 140 7.02 17.01 -32.04
N LEU A 141 7.00 16.27 -30.91
CA LEU A 141 5.81 15.52 -30.50
C LEU A 141 4.66 16.50 -30.21
N PRO A 142 3.47 16.34 -30.85
CA PRO A 142 2.30 17.12 -30.49
C PRO A 142 1.81 16.71 -29.10
N ASN A 143 1.22 17.65 -28.35
CA ASN A 143 0.67 17.44 -27.01
C ASN A 143 1.67 16.81 -26.01
N LYS A 144 2.94 17.19 -26.11
CA LYS A 144 4.02 16.62 -25.29
C LYS A 144 3.83 16.81 -23.78
N GLU A 145 3.17 17.88 -23.36
CA GLU A 145 2.84 18.13 -21.95
C GLU A 145 1.86 17.07 -21.42
N ASP A 146 0.81 16.71 -22.17
CA ASP A 146 -0.14 15.66 -21.81
C ASP A 146 0.51 14.28 -21.79
N VAL A 147 1.37 14.01 -22.79
CA VAL A 147 2.15 12.77 -22.84
C VAL A 147 3.11 12.68 -21.66
N ALA A 148 3.82 13.75 -21.34
CA ALA A 148 4.71 13.82 -20.18
C ALA A 148 3.98 13.57 -18.87
N ARG A 149 2.79 14.14 -18.73
CA ARG A 149 1.93 13.90 -17.57
C ARG A 149 1.55 12.42 -17.46
N GLN A 150 1.10 11.79 -18.53
CA GLN A 150 0.69 10.38 -18.54
C GLN A 150 1.89 9.45 -18.26
N VAL A 151 3.04 9.73 -18.86
CA VAL A 151 4.27 8.95 -18.66
C VAL A 151 4.80 9.13 -17.25
N GLY A 152 4.90 10.35 -16.76
CA GLY A 152 5.41 10.65 -15.43
C GLY A 152 4.55 10.04 -14.30
N ILE A 153 3.22 10.27 -14.34
CA ILE A 153 2.30 9.69 -13.36
C ILE A 153 2.31 8.16 -13.47
N GLY A 154 2.27 7.62 -14.69
CA GLY A 154 2.33 6.19 -14.93
C GLY A 154 3.61 5.54 -14.37
N ALA A 155 4.74 6.22 -14.44
CA ALA A 155 6.00 5.76 -13.88
C ALA A 155 5.94 5.63 -12.34
N VAL A 156 5.39 6.62 -11.65
CA VAL A 156 5.24 6.59 -10.19
C VAL A 156 4.27 5.48 -9.76
N VAL A 157 3.09 5.41 -10.39
CA VAL A 157 2.07 4.39 -10.08
C VAL A 157 2.59 2.98 -10.34
N TYR A 158 3.28 2.77 -11.46
CA TYR A 158 3.86 1.46 -11.77
C TYR A 158 4.93 1.06 -10.76
N THR A 159 5.80 1.98 -10.37
CA THR A 159 6.86 1.70 -9.38
C THR A 159 6.27 1.22 -8.06
N ASP A 160 5.16 1.80 -7.63
CA ASP A 160 4.47 1.35 -6.41
C ASP A 160 3.79 -0.02 -6.60
N LEU A 161 2.98 -0.18 -7.66
CA LEU A 161 2.15 -1.36 -7.87
C LEU A 161 2.91 -2.60 -8.35
N SER A 162 4.08 -2.45 -8.97
CA SER A 162 4.90 -3.58 -9.45
C SER A 162 5.64 -4.32 -8.33
N ASN A 163 5.71 -3.74 -7.15
CA ASN A 163 6.37 -4.33 -6.00
C ASN A 163 5.41 -5.15 -5.14
N ASN A 164 5.95 -6.15 -4.43
CA ASN A 164 5.19 -6.82 -3.40
C ASN A 164 4.86 -5.83 -2.29
N ARG A 165 3.58 -5.66 -2.00
CA ARG A 165 3.05 -4.69 -1.03
C ARG A 165 3.76 -4.68 0.33
N ILE A 166 4.22 -5.84 0.82
CA ILE A 166 4.84 -5.97 2.16
C ILE A 166 6.32 -5.58 2.16
N LYS A 167 6.96 -5.53 0.99
CA LYS A 167 8.38 -5.20 0.89
C LYS A 167 8.59 -3.70 0.99
N ASP A 168 9.69 -3.32 1.65
CA ASP A 168 10.18 -1.96 1.61
C ASP A 168 10.67 -1.63 0.19
N VAL A 169 10.37 -0.42 -0.28
CA VAL A 169 10.72 0.03 -1.63
C VAL A 169 11.52 1.32 -1.53
N ASP A 170 12.67 1.36 -2.21
CA ASP A 170 13.42 2.60 -2.41
C ASP A 170 13.02 3.21 -3.75
N PHE A 171 12.38 4.38 -3.71
CA PHE A 171 12.00 5.10 -4.91
C PHE A 171 13.23 5.79 -5.52
N CYS A 172 13.50 5.51 -6.78
CA CYS A 172 14.61 6.09 -7.53
C CYS A 172 14.14 6.47 -8.94
N TRP A 173 14.45 7.70 -9.36
CA TRP A 173 14.05 8.25 -10.66
C TRP A 173 14.61 7.46 -11.84
N ASP A 174 15.87 7.02 -11.75
CA ASP A 174 16.52 6.28 -12.83
C ASP A 174 15.84 4.96 -13.14
N ARG A 175 15.25 4.32 -12.12
CA ARG A 175 14.44 3.11 -12.32
C ARG A 175 13.02 3.44 -12.78
N ALA A 176 12.38 4.42 -12.15
CA ALA A 176 10.98 4.76 -12.43
C ALA A 176 10.76 5.24 -13.86
N LEU A 177 11.70 6.02 -14.41
CA LEU A 177 11.63 6.60 -15.76
C LEU A 177 12.50 5.87 -16.79
N ASN A 178 12.95 4.67 -16.48
CA ASN A 178 13.71 3.85 -17.43
C ASN A 178 12.80 3.33 -18.56
N PHE A 179 13.24 3.49 -19.83
CA PHE A 179 12.52 3.00 -21.00
C PHE A 179 13.00 1.61 -21.48
N ASP A 180 14.06 1.07 -20.89
CA ASP A 180 14.70 -0.18 -21.32
C ASP A 180 14.54 -1.31 -20.28
N GLY A 181 13.65 -1.16 -19.28
CA GLY A 181 13.54 -2.11 -18.19
C GLY A 181 12.14 -2.20 -17.58
N GLU A 182 12.04 -2.80 -16.43
CA GLU A 182 10.80 -3.04 -15.67
C GLU A 182 10.22 -1.74 -15.09
N SER A 183 9.61 -0.92 -15.94
CA SER A 183 9.09 0.40 -15.60
C SER A 183 7.76 0.70 -16.28
N GLY A 184 7.02 1.68 -15.76
CA GLY A 184 5.80 2.19 -16.39
C GLY A 184 6.02 2.66 -17.84
N PRO A 185 7.02 3.52 -18.12
CA PRO A 185 7.36 3.93 -19.47
C PRO A 185 7.65 2.78 -20.42
N TYR A 186 8.32 1.71 -19.96
CA TYR A 186 8.59 0.54 -20.78
C TYR A 186 7.30 -0.20 -21.16
N VAL A 187 6.36 -0.38 -20.25
CA VAL A 187 5.05 -0.98 -20.52
C VAL A 187 4.26 -0.14 -21.52
N GLN A 188 4.23 1.18 -21.35
CA GLN A 188 3.57 2.10 -22.28
C GLN A 188 4.21 2.07 -23.68
N TYR A 189 5.54 2.02 -23.74
CA TYR A 189 6.27 1.87 -25.00
C TYR A 189 5.95 0.55 -25.69
N THR A 190 5.94 -0.56 -24.95
CA THR A 190 5.58 -1.87 -25.48
C THR A 190 4.17 -1.86 -26.07
N HIS A 191 3.20 -1.30 -25.35
CA HIS A 191 1.83 -1.14 -25.85
C HIS A 191 1.78 -0.32 -27.15
N THR A 192 2.50 0.81 -27.19
CA THR A 192 2.58 1.67 -28.37
C THR A 192 3.14 0.93 -29.58
N ARG A 193 4.19 0.10 -29.37
CA ARG A 193 4.75 -0.76 -30.44
C ARG A 193 3.74 -1.79 -30.93
N CYS A 194 3.05 -2.48 -30.03
CA CYS A 194 2.00 -3.43 -30.40
C CYS A 194 0.90 -2.76 -31.24
N CYS A 195 0.41 -1.60 -30.80
CA CYS A 195 -0.58 -0.83 -31.54
C CYS A 195 -0.07 -0.42 -32.96
N SER A 196 1.21 -0.05 -33.08
CA SER A 196 1.82 0.32 -34.33
C SER A 196 1.90 -0.89 -35.30
N VAL A 197 2.25 -2.08 -34.78
CA VAL A 197 2.27 -3.33 -35.56
C VAL A 197 0.86 -3.67 -36.07
N LEU A 198 -0.14 -3.60 -35.18
CA LEU A 198 -1.54 -3.89 -35.55
C LEU A 198 -2.06 -2.94 -36.61
N ARG A 199 -1.75 -1.64 -36.52
CA ARG A 199 -2.13 -0.66 -37.56
C ARG A 199 -1.51 -1.00 -38.91
N LYS A 200 -0.21 -1.30 -38.95
CA LYS A 200 0.48 -1.71 -40.19
C LYS A 200 -0.09 -3.00 -40.74
N ALA A 201 -0.41 -3.97 -39.90
CA ALA A 201 -1.03 -5.23 -40.32
C ALA A 201 -2.40 -4.98 -40.97
N ALA A 202 -3.22 -4.09 -40.40
CA ALA A 202 -4.51 -3.71 -40.99
C ALA A 202 -4.36 -3.00 -42.34
N GLU A 203 -3.37 -2.13 -42.52
CA GLU A 203 -3.05 -1.48 -43.78
C GLU A 203 -2.63 -2.50 -44.87
N MET A 204 -1.96 -3.58 -44.44
CA MET A 204 -1.51 -4.64 -45.36
C MET A 204 -2.58 -5.67 -45.69
N SER A 205 -3.79 -5.57 -45.17
CA SER A 205 -4.90 -6.50 -45.35
C SER A 205 -4.48 -7.97 -45.11
N LEU A 206 -3.71 -8.21 -44.07
CA LEU A 206 -3.26 -9.55 -43.70
C LEU A 206 -4.46 -10.43 -43.29
N PRO A 207 -4.42 -11.75 -43.59
CA PRO A 207 -5.44 -12.68 -43.15
C PRO A 207 -5.47 -12.73 -41.60
N GLU A 208 -6.63 -13.13 -41.05
CA GLU A 208 -6.73 -13.34 -39.59
C GLU A 208 -5.65 -14.30 -39.09
N ALA A 209 -5.04 -13.96 -37.95
CA ALA A 209 -4.00 -14.79 -37.35
C ALA A 209 -4.59 -16.13 -36.88
N ASP A 210 -3.98 -17.23 -37.27
CA ASP A 210 -4.28 -18.53 -36.68
C ASP A 210 -3.74 -18.59 -35.28
N MET A 211 -4.63 -18.45 -34.29
CA MET A 211 -4.29 -18.46 -32.87
C MET A 211 -3.64 -19.79 -32.41
N ASN A 212 -3.84 -20.88 -33.18
CA ASN A 212 -3.21 -22.15 -32.88
C ASN A 212 -1.69 -22.14 -33.13
N CYS A 213 -1.22 -21.28 -34.05
CA CYS A 213 0.20 -21.11 -34.31
C CYS A 213 0.99 -20.47 -33.17
N LEU A 214 0.33 -19.67 -32.31
CA LEU A 214 0.99 -18.97 -31.18
C LEU A 214 1.51 -19.91 -30.10
N LEU A 215 0.95 -21.12 -30.00
CA LEU A 215 1.38 -22.13 -29.02
C LEU A 215 2.77 -22.72 -29.34
N TYR A 216 3.26 -22.58 -30.56
CA TYR A 216 4.51 -23.19 -31.01
C TYR A 216 5.63 -22.19 -31.34
N THR A 217 5.35 -20.88 -31.34
CA THR A 217 6.28 -19.85 -31.82
C THR A 217 6.81 -18.92 -30.72
N SER A 218 6.34 -19.05 -29.49
CA SER A 218 6.89 -18.30 -28.37
C SER A 218 7.92 -19.18 -27.64
N PRO A 219 9.23 -18.99 -27.89
CA PRO A 219 10.20 -19.53 -26.96
C PRO A 219 9.96 -18.85 -25.62
N SER A 220 9.69 -19.66 -24.62
CA SER A 220 9.71 -19.18 -23.23
C SER A 220 11.06 -18.56 -22.94
N PRO A 221 11.13 -17.36 -22.38
CA PRO A 221 12.40 -16.79 -21.96
C PRO A 221 13.06 -17.63 -20.88
#